data_9236d07fc37c8d947fb214fd46a025fe
#
_entry.id   9236d07fc37c8d947fb214fd46a025fe
#
_cell.length_a   1.000
_cell.length_b   1.000
_cell.length_c   1.000
_cell.angle_alpha   90.00
_cell.angle_beta   90.00
_cell.angle_gamma   90.00
#
_symmetry.space_group_name_H-M   'P 1'
#
loop_
_entity.id
_entity.type
_entity.pdbx_description
1 polymer ?
#
loop_
_entity_poly.entity_id
_entity_poly.type
_entity_poly.pdbx_seq_one_letter_code
_entity_poly.pdbx_strand_id
1 'polypeptide(L)'
;MSAPLRPPHAAILYNPQRVALHRLKRAVAAAERSAGYAPSLWLQTDGNGSHGPLGEALASRPAVVIAAGGDGTVRQIGSALAGTGLPFGIIPSGTANLLARNLGIPQYDTDRAASIAFSGVERAIDIGVLEYRRDDGTSGRVDYFVMAGFGIDADMVAGSDPVMKRRFGWMAYVGPILRSLVRKTSHQTRYSLDGAQPILGQLHTLIVGNSGTVTAGLKLLPDARLDDGMFDVLAIRSMRPRDRRTFIRWLGQSQGAATIWPHVDPTTTGGALHYAQAATVSVSLDAGAMFQADGDAIGAVVHADFRVLAGAIVVRTGG
;
A
#
# COMPACT_ATOMS: atom_id res chain seq x y z
N MET A 1 -2.87 -36.93 31.37
CA MET A 1 -2.00 -35.75 31.58
C MET A 1 -1.64 -35.21 30.17
N SER A 2 -2.20 -34.08 29.78
CA SER A 2 -1.82 -33.44 28.52
C SER A 2 -0.37 -32.95 28.62
N ALA A 3 0.46 -33.24 27.61
CA ALA A 3 1.82 -32.72 27.57
C ALA A 3 1.76 -31.16 27.65
N PRO A 4 2.70 -30.54 28.39
CA PRO A 4 2.72 -29.09 28.46
C PRO A 4 2.85 -28.53 27.06
N LEU A 5 1.90 -27.68 26.64
CA LEU A 5 1.94 -26.98 25.39
C LEU A 5 3.26 -26.19 25.35
N ARG A 6 4.08 -26.46 24.35
CA ARG A 6 5.29 -25.66 24.11
C ARG A 6 4.87 -24.21 23.90
N PRO A 7 5.55 -23.23 24.49
CA PRO A 7 5.23 -21.83 24.27
C PRO A 7 5.33 -21.52 22.76
N PRO A 8 4.44 -20.67 22.22
CA PRO A 8 4.48 -20.28 20.81
C PRO A 8 5.79 -19.57 20.50
N HIS A 9 6.26 -19.66 19.26
CA HIS A 9 7.40 -18.86 18.79
C HIS A 9 6.99 -18.00 17.60
N ALA A 10 7.74 -16.94 17.35
CA ALA A 10 7.60 -16.10 16.16
C ALA A 10 8.71 -16.42 15.14
N ALA A 11 8.43 -16.19 13.86
CA ALA A 11 9.45 -16.14 12.82
C ALA A 11 9.65 -14.69 12.38
N ILE A 12 10.87 -14.17 12.51
CA ILE A 12 11.22 -12.80 12.19
C ILE A 12 12.06 -12.78 10.92
N LEU A 13 11.49 -12.22 9.85
CA LEU A 13 12.18 -11.99 8.60
C LEU A 13 12.63 -10.53 8.57
N TYR A 14 13.94 -10.29 8.42
CA TYR A 14 14.47 -8.95 8.47
C TYR A 14 15.47 -8.67 7.36
N ASN A 15 15.48 -7.41 6.87
CA ASN A 15 16.50 -6.94 5.93
C ASN A 15 17.66 -6.30 6.71
N PRO A 16 18.86 -6.93 6.75
CA PRO A 16 19.98 -6.46 7.54
C PRO A 16 20.50 -5.08 7.12
N GLN A 17 20.26 -4.67 5.86
CA GLN A 17 20.68 -3.35 5.35
C GLN A 17 19.72 -2.22 5.79
N ARG A 18 18.54 -2.56 6.30
CA ARG A 18 17.48 -1.60 6.63
C ARG A 18 17.18 -1.49 8.12
N VAL A 19 17.65 -2.46 8.93
CA VAL A 19 17.34 -2.50 10.36
C VAL A 19 18.58 -2.26 11.23
N ALA A 20 18.43 -1.52 12.32
CA ALA A 20 19.39 -1.47 13.40
C ALA A 20 19.26 -2.75 14.24
N LEU A 21 19.96 -3.82 13.86
CA LEU A 21 19.76 -5.19 14.36
C LEU A 21 19.82 -5.29 15.88
N HIS A 22 20.75 -4.57 16.53
CA HIS A 22 20.89 -4.59 18.00
C HIS A 22 19.62 -4.03 18.67
N ARG A 23 19.10 -2.91 18.17
CA ARG A 23 17.85 -2.30 18.67
C ARG A 23 16.66 -3.22 18.45
N LEU A 24 16.56 -3.80 17.23
CA LEU A 24 15.51 -4.74 16.89
C LEU A 24 15.51 -5.97 17.80
N LYS A 25 16.68 -6.61 18.01
CA LYS A 25 16.80 -7.78 18.90
C LYS A 25 16.39 -7.48 20.34
N ARG A 26 16.76 -6.30 20.86
CA ARG A 26 16.38 -5.87 22.21
C ARG A 26 14.85 -5.69 22.33
N ALA A 27 14.22 -5.00 21.37
CA ALA A 27 12.78 -4.75 21.35
C ALA A 27 11.99 -6.07 21.26
N VAL A 28 12.41 -6.95 20.35
CA VAL A 28 11.82 -8.28 20.18
C VAL A 28 11.93 -9.12 21.44
N ALA A 29 13.12 -9.23 22.05
CA ALA A 29 13.30 -10.02 23.27
C ALA A 29 12.45 -9.50 24.44
N ALA A 30 12.17 -8.20 24.52
CA ALA A 30 11.26 -7.63 25.51
C ALA A 30 9.81 -8.02 25.22
N ALA A 31 9.38 -7.92 23.94
CA ALA A 31 8.03 -8.28 23.51
C ALA A 31 7.76 -9.79 23.65
N GLU A 32 8.70 -10.65 23.27
CA GLU A 32 8.63 -12.12 23.48
C GLU A 32 8.33 -12.46 24.94
N ARG A 33 9.13 -11.93 25.87
CA ARG A 33 8.95 -12.19 27.31
C ARG A 33 7.59 -11.70 27.80
N SER A 34 7.18 -10.51 27.38
CA SER A 34 5.90 -9.92 27.79
C SER A 34 4.69 -10.70 27.27
N ALA A 35 4.80 -11.27 26.06
CA ALA A 35 3.74 -12.02 25.42
C ALA A 35 3.79 -13.53 25.68
N GLY A 36 4.77 -14.03 26.44
CA GLY A 36 4.91 -15.46 26.78
C GLY A 36 5.37 -16.32 25.59
N TYR A 37 6.12 -15.76 24.66
CA TYR A 37 6.68 -16.48 23.52
C TYR A 37 8.02 -17.13 23.86
N ALA A 38 8.30 -18.26 23.23
CA ALA A 38 9.64 -18.81 23.13
C ALA A 38 10.53 -17.91 22.26
N PRO A 39 11.88 -18.05 22.30
CA PRO A 39 12.77 -17.29 21.43
C PRO A 39 12.40 -17.43 19.95
N SER A 40 12.34 -16.31 19.24
CA SER A 40 11.97 -16.27 17.83
C SER A 40 13.03 -16.88 16.90
N LEU A 41 12.58 -17.45 15.79
CA LEU A 41 13.42 -17.82 14.66
C LEU A 41 13.78 -16.55 13.85
N TRP A 42 15.07 -16.33 13.61
CA TRP A 42 15.57 -15.14 12.91
C TRP A 42 16.08 -15.51 11.51
N LEU A 43 15.48 -14.92 10.48
CA LEU A 43 15.78 -15.20 9.08
C LEU A 43 16.09 -13.90 8.35
N GLN A 44 17.21 -13.86 7.65
CA GLN A 44 17.60 -12.71 6.84
C GLN A 44 16.93 -12.77 5.47
N THR A 45 16.41 -11.63 5.01
CA THR A 45 15.96 -11.44 3.63
C THR A 45 17.02 -10.65 2.87
N ASP A 46 17.27 -11.00 1.62
CA ASP A 46 18.19 -10.29 0.72
C ASP A 46 17.56 -9.09 0.02
N GLY A 47 16.26 -8.87 0.23
CA GLY A 47 15.50 -7.81 -0.43
C GLY A 47 15.12 -8.11 -1.89
N ASN A 48 15.59 -9.23 -2.46
CA ASN A 48 15.38 -9.60 -3.87
C ASN A 48 14.34 -10.71 -4.06
N GLY A 49 13.52 -11.01 -3.05
CA GLY A 49 12.44 -11.98 -3.19
C GLY A 49 12.84 -13.42 -2.94
N SER A 50 13.83 -13.67 -2.08
CA SER A 50 14.20 -15.04 -1.72
C SER A 50 13.06 -15.78 -1.02
N HIS A 51 12.46 -16.73 -1.72
CA HIS A 51 11.43 -17.63 -1.17
C HIS A 51 11.98 -18.53 -0.06
N GLY A 52 13.30 -18.73 0.00
CA GLY A 52 13.97 -19.62 0.96
C GLY A 52 13.67 -19.28 2.42
N PRO A 53 14.02 -18.08 2.91
CA PRO A 53 13.79 -17.71 4.32
C PRO A 53 12.33 -17.75 4.73
N LEU A 54 11.41 -17.41 3.82
CA LEU A 54 9.98 -17.51 4.11
C LEU A 54 9.50 -18.95 4.17
N GLY A 55 9.98 -19.83 3.29
CA GLY A 55 9.69 -21.26 3.35
C GLY A 55 10.16 -21.88 4.67
N GLU A 56 11.34 -21.52 5.15
CA GLU A 56 11.87 -21.96 6.46
C GLU A 56 11.00 -21.41 7.61
N ALA A 57 10.61 -20.14 7.54
CA ALA A 57 9.70 -19.56 8.52
C ALA A 57 8.40 -20.35 8.63
N LEU A 58 7.74 -20.62 7.50
CA LEU A 58 6.46 -21.36 7.47
C LEU A 58 6.62 -22.81 7.92
N ALA A 59 7.72 -23.47 7.54
CA ALA A 59 8.02 -24.85 7.97
C ALA A 59 8.18 -24.99 9.50
N SER A 60 8.64 -23.92 10.17
CA SER A 60 8.76 -23.88 11.65
C SER A 60 7.41 -23.83 12.37
N ARG A 61 6.30 -23.56 11.65
CA ARG A 61 4.94 -23.39 12.19
C ARG A 61 4.88 -22.32 13.29
N PRO A 62 5.26 -21.08 13.01
CA PRO A 62 5.26 -20.01 13.99
C PRO A 62 3.82 -19.60 14.33
N ALA A 63 3.62 -19.03 15.51
CA ALA A 63 2.35 -18.44 15.88
C ALA A 63 2.12 -17.05 15.23
N VAL A 64 3.19 -16.42 14.77
CA VAL A 64 3.17 -15.15 14.02
C VAL A 64 4.42 -15.05 13.15
N VAL A 65 4.25 -14.52 11.93
CA VAL A 65 5.38 -14.11 11.07
C VAL A 65 5.54 -12.60 11.18
N ILE A 66 6.75 -12.13 11.42
CA ILE A 66 7.03 -10.71 11.62
C ILE A 66 8.00 -10.23 10.53
N ALA A 67 7.59 -9.21 9.78
CA ALA A 67 8.46 -8.50 8.85
C ALA A 67 9.12 -7.30 9.54
N ALA A 68 10.45 -7.29 9.61
CA ALA A 68 11.22 -6.13 10.04
C ALA A 68 11.95 -5.54 8.84
N GLY A 69 11.38 -4.49 8.24
CA GLY A 69 11.90 -3.93 7.00
C GLY A 69 11.12 -2.72 6.49
N GLY A 70 11.36 -2.33 5.25
CA GLY A 70 10.60 -1.33 4.52
C GLY A 70 9.44 -1.93 3.74
N ASP A 71 8.74 -1.09 2.94
CA ASP A 71 7.53 -1.46 2.21
C ASP A 71 7.71 -2.69 1.31
N GLY A 72 8.81 -2.81 0.59
CA GLY A 72 9.10 -3.99 -0.24
C GLY A 72 9.20 -5.29 0.55
N THR A 73 9.89 -5.28 1.72
CA THR A 73 9.98 -6.46 2.60
C THR A 73 8.61 -6.82 3.16
N VAL A 74 7.86 -5.83 3.63
CA VAL A 74 6.51 -6.00 4.17
C VAL A 74 5.57 -6.56 3.11
N ARG A 75 5.60 -6.00 1.90
CA ARG A 75 4.77 -6.46 0.77
C ARG A 75 5.08 -7.90 0.40
N GLN A 76 6.35 -8.24 0.21
CA GLN A 76 6.78 -9.58 -0.18
C GLN A 76 6.33 -10.65 0.82
N ILE A 77 6.57 -10.43 2.11
CA ILE A 77 6.20 -11.37 3.15
C ILE A 77 4.69 -11.45 3.30
N GLY A 78 4.02 -10.29 3.33
CA GLY A 78 2.57 -10.22 3.46
C GLY A 78 1.82 -10.90 2.30
N SER A 79 2.26 -10.68 1.05
CA SER A 79 1.67 -11.36 -0.12
C SER A 79 1.77 -12.88 -0.03
N ALA A 80 2.88 -13.39 0.47
CA ALA A 80 3.06 -14.84 0.62
C ALA A 80 2.28 -15.44 1.80
N LEU A 81 1.84 -14.62 2.75
CA LEU A 81 0.96 -15.02 3.84
C LEU A 81 -0.53 -14.96 3.47
N ALA A 82 -0.86 -14.41 2.29
CA ALA A 82 -2.24 -14.31 1.83
C ALA A 82 -2.94 -15.67 1.84
N GLY A 83 -4.13 -15.73 2.43
CA GLY A 83 -4.95 -16.94 2.53
C GLY A 83 -4.45 -18.01 3.50
N THR A 84 -3.33 -17.80 4.21
CA THR A 84 -2.81 -18.78 5.20
C THR A 84 -3.51 -18.69 6.55
N GLY A 85 -4.14 -17.56 6.86
CA GLY A 85 -4.69 -17.26 8.19
C GLY A 85 -3.63 -17.05 9.28
N LEU A 86 -2.34 -17.10 8.94
CA LEU A 86 -1.24 -16.92 9.88
C LEU A 86 -1.08 -15.43 10.23
N PRO A 87 -1.08 -15.04 11.52
CA PRO A 87 -0.92 -13.65 11.91
C PRO A 87 0.39 -13.04 11.40
N PHE A 88 0.29 -11.81 10.92
CA PHE A 88 1.39 -11.03 10.37
C PHE A 88 1.69 -9.82 11.26
N GLY A 89 2.90 -9.71 11.75
CA GLY A 89 3.41 -8.57 12.50
C GLY A 89 4.31 -7.70 11.61
N ILE A 90 4.29 -6.38 11.84
CA ILE A 90 5.12 -5.44 11.09
C ILE A 90 5.96 -4.61 12.07
N ILE A 91 7.29 -4.61 11.87
CA ILE A 91 8.21 -3.71 12.55
C ILE A 91 8.85 -2.81 11.45
N PRO A 92 8.30 -1.60 11.26
CA PRO A 92 8.69 -0.75 10.14
C PRO A 92 10.10 -0.18 10.33
N SER A 93 10.93 -0.26 9.28
CA SER A 93 12.28 0.30 9.27
C SER A 93 12.66 0.99 7.95
N GLY A 94 11.70 1.12 7.04
CA GLY A 94 11.84 1.85 5.77
C GLY A 94 11.60 3.35 5.94
N THR A 95 11.62 4.05 4.80
CA THR A 95 11.39 5.51 4.76
C THR A 95 9.90 5.86 4.71
N ALA A 96 9.12 5.19 3.88
CA ALA A 96 7.69 5.51 3.70
C ALA A 96 6.80 4.69 4.64
N ASN A 97 7.04 3.38 4.76
CA ASN A 97 6.30 2.44 5.59
C ASN A 97 4.78 2.62 5.44
N LEU A 98 4.31 2.62 4.20
CA LEU A 98 2.94 3.02 3.83
C LEU A 98 1.88 2.15 4.51
N LEU A 99 2.03 0.81 4.45
CA LEU A 99 1.08 -0.09 5.09
C LEU A 99 1.08 0.09 6.62
N ALA A 100 2.26 0.14 7.25
CA ALA A 100 2.37 0.35 8.69
C ALA A 100 1.70 1.66 9.14
N ARG A 101 1.87 2.72 8.35
CA ARG A 101 1.23 4.02 8.58
C ARG A 101 -0.30 3.92 8.53
N ASN A 102 -0.84 3.28 7.50
CA ASN A 102 -2.29 3.12 7.33
C ASN A 102 -2.92 2.22 8.40
N LEU A 103 -2.14 1.32 8.99
CA LEU A 103 -2.53 0.46 10.11
C LEU A 103 -2.29 1.10 11.50
N GLY A 104 -1.78 2.33 11.56
CA GLY A 104 -1.48 3.00 12.82
C GLY A 104 -0.30 2.39 13.59
N ILE A 105 0.55 1.59 12.94
CA ILE A 105 1.75 1.00 13.55
C ILE A 105 2.84 2.07 13.66
N PRO A 106 3.45 2.27 14.86
CA PRO A 106 4.47 3.29 15.07
C PRO A 106 5.71 3.07 14.20
N GLN A 107 6.11 4.11 13.44
CA GLN A 107 7.25 4.01 12.50
C GLN A 107 8.61 4.26 13.15
N TYR A 108 8.65 5.01 14.23
CA TYR A 108 9.87 5.46 14.90
C TYR A 108 10.04 4.88 16.31
N ASP A 109 9.08 4.07 16.75
CA ASP A 109 9.09 3.38 18.05
C ASP A 109 9.14 1.87 17.83
N THR A 110 10.36 1.33 17.74
CA THR A 110 10.62 -0.08 17.50
C THR A 110 10.09 -0.96 18.66
N ASP A 111 10.15 -0.47 19.90
CA ASP A 111 9.72 -1.22 21.08
C ASP A 111 8.19 -1.40 21.05
N ARG A 112 7.45 -0.32 20.75
CA ARG A 112 5.99 -0.37 20.61
C ARG A 112 5.55 -1.18 19.38
N ALA A 113 6.24 -1.03 18.25
CA ALA A 113 5.95 -1.83 17.05
C ALA A 113 6.17 -3.34 17.31
N ALA A 114 7.23 -3.70 18.02
CA ALA A 114 7.47 -5.08 18.42
C ALA A 114 6.37 -5.59 19.38
N SER A 115 5.98 -4.82 20.40
CA SER A 115 4.85 -5.17 21.27
C SER A 115 3.57 -5.44 20.49
N ILE A 116 3.22 -4.59 19.53
CA ILE A 116 2.05 -4.79 18.63
C ILE A 116 2.21 -6.07 17.81
N ALA A 117 3.39 -6.33 17.24
CA ALA A 117 3.63 -7.53 16.43
C ALA A 117 3.44 -8.83 17.22
N PHE A 118 3.73 -8.84 18.53
CA PHE A 118 3.58 -10.04 19.39
C PHE A 118 2.20 -10.16 20.06
N SER A 119 1.54 -9.06 20.41
CA SER A 119 0.33 -9.06 21.23
C SER A 119 -0.77 -8.10 20.78
N GLY A 120 -0.65 -7.51 19.58
CA GLY A 120 -1.66 -6.63 19.02
C GLY A 120 -2.95 -7.34 18.66
N VAL A 121 -3.99 -6.55 18.38
CA VAL A 121 -5.29 -7.05 17.91
C VAL A 121 -5.15 -7.51 16.46
N GLU A 122 -5.67 -8.71 16.18
CA GLU A 122 -5.69 -9.28 14.85
C GLU A 122 -6.82 -8.64 14.02
N ARG A 123 -6.47 -8.14 12.84
CA ARG A 123 -7.39 -7.54 11.88
C ARG A 123 -7.14 -8.16 10.51
N ALA A 124 -8.20 -8.72 9.92
CA ALA A 124 -8.16 -9.15 8.53
C ALA A 124 -8.17 -7.90 7.63
N ILE A 125 -7.25 -7.85 6.66
CA ILE A 125 -7.18 -6.78 5.69
C ILE A 125 -7.14 -7.34 4.27
N ASP A 126 -7.51 -6.50 3.33
CA ASP A 126 -7.56 -6.80 1.92
C ASP A 126 -6.18 -6.67 1.27
N ILE A 127 -5.99 -7.35 0.15
CA ILE A 127 -4.82 -7.23 -0.72
C ILE A 127 -5.31 -6.91 -2.13
N GLY A 128 -4.71 -5.93 -2.76
CA GLY A 128 -4.89 -5.68 -4.18
C GLY A 128 -3.99 -6.60 -5.02
N VAL A 129 -4.55 -7.19 -6.05
CA VAL A 129 -3.82 -7.94 -7.08
C VAL A 129 -3.90 -7.17 -8.38
N LEU A 130 -2.76 -6.90 -8.97
CA LEU A 130 -2.62 -6.32 -10.30
C LEU A 130 -2.01 -7.34 -11.25
N GLU A 131 -2.77 -7.76 -12.25
CA GLU A 131 -2.29 -8.51 -13.41
C GLU A 131 -2.13 -7.54 -14.57
N TYR A 132 -0.99 -7.58 -15.26
CA TYR A 132 -0.68 -6.58 -16.29
C TYR A 132 0.03 -7.17 -17.50
N ARG A 133 -0.10 -6.46 -18.63
CA ARG A 133 0.66 -6.69 -19.85
C ARG A 133 1.35 -5.39 -20.24
N ARG A 134 2.66 -5.48 -20.49
CA ARG A 134 3.47 -4.35 -20.97
C ARG A 134 3.37 -4.18 -22.48
N ASP A 135 3.86 -3.05 -22.97
CA ASP A 135 3.96 -2.73 -24.38
C ASP A 135 4.94 -3.61 -25.17
N ASP A 136 5.94 -4.19 -24.49
CA ASP A 136 6.86 -5.21 -25.05
C ASP A 136 6.24 -6.61 -25.14
N GLY A 137 4.98 -6.78 -24.74
CA GLY A 137 4.24 -8.05 -24.74
C GLY A 137 4.45 -8.91 -23.52
N THR A 138 5.36 -8.54 -22.60
CA THR A 138 5.56 -9.27 -21.35
C THR A 138 4.37 -9.07 -20.41
N SER A 139 4.02 -10.12 -19.66
CA SER A 139 2.95 -10.08 -18.66
C SER A 139 3.51 -10.35 -17.28
N GLY A 140 2.82 -9.86 -16.25
CA GLY A 140 3.21 -10.10 -14.88
C GLY A 140 2.05 -9.94 -13.92
N ARG A 141 2.33 -10.27 -12.66
CA ARG A 141 1.41 -10.09 -11.54
C ARG A 141 2.18 -9.49 -10.37
N VAL A 142 1.54 -8.57 -9.67
CA VAL A 142 2.03 -8.01 -8.42
C VAL A 142 0.89 -7.82 -7.44
N ASP A 143 1.12 -8.19 -6.19
CA ASP A 143 0.22 -7.89 -5.10
C ASP A 143 0.65 -6.54 -4.46
N TYR A 144 -0.33 -5.76 -4.00
CA TYR A 144 -0.08 -4.46 -3.37
C TYR A 144 -1.03 -4.23 -2.19
N PHE A 145 -0.62 -3.43 -1.23
CA PHE A 145 -1.38 -3.17 -0.01
C PHE A 145 -1.97 -1.77 0.06
N VAL A 146 -1.35 -0.83 -0.66
CA VAL A 146 -1.72 0.58 -0.56
C VAL A 146 -2.36 1.06 -1.84
N MET A 147 -1.62 1.11 -2.92
CA MET A 147 -2.16 1.54 -4.21
C MET A 147 -1.29 1.13 -5.39
N ALA A 148 -1.94 1.00 -6.56
CA ALA A 148 -1.27 0.81 -7.82
C ALA A 148 -1.92 1.65 -8.92
N GLY A 149 -1.21 1.86 -10.04
CA GLY A 149 -1.72 2.64 -11.16
C GLY A 149 -0.65 3.47 -11.85
N PHE A 150 -1.04 4.53 -12.56
CA PHE A 150 -0.14 5.41 -13.29
C PHE A 150 -0.43 6.90 -13.06
N GLY A 151 0.53 7.77 -13.39
CA GLY A 151 0.38 9.23 -13.47
C GLY A 151 0.80 10.02 -12.24
N ILE A 152 0.79 9.45 -11.03
CA ILE A 152 1.46 10.04 -9.87
C ILE A 152 2.77 9.31 -9.68
N ASP A 153 3.85 9.96 -10.08
CA ASP A 153 5.19 9.42 -10.04
C ASP A 153 5.73 9.44 -8.59
N ALA A 154 6.28 8.31 -8.14
CA ALA A 154 6.93 8.19 -6.83
C ALA A 154 8.07 9.21 -6.67
N ASP A 155 8.81 9.52 -7.75
CA ASP A 155 9.87 10.54 -7.78
C ASP A 155 9.33 11.95 -7.52
N MET A 156 8.10 12.21 -7.90
CA MET A 156 7.42 13.48 -7.66
C MET A 156 7.10 13.71 -6.19
N VAL A 157 6.75 12.63 -5.50
CA VAL A 157 6.52 12.62 -4.06
C VAL A 157 7.86 12.68 -3.29
N ALA A 158 8.91 12.05 -3.82
CA ALA A 158 10.25 12.06 -3.25
C ALA A 158 10.98 13.40 -3.38
N GLY A 159 10.75 14.14 -4.47
CA GLY A 159 11.46 15.40 -4.81
C GLY A 159 11.04 16.64 -4.01
N SER A 160 10.15 16.53 -3.03
CA SER A 160 9.74 17.67 -2.21
C SER A 160 10.77 17.96 -1.08
N ASP A 161 11.10 19.25 -0.89
CA ASP A 161 12.08 19.75 0.08
C ASP A 161 11.81 19.20 1.50
N PRO A 162 12.81 18.59 2.18
CA PRO A 162 12.68 18.06 3.54
C PRO A 162 12.30 19.12 4.58
N VAL A 163 12.67 20.38 4.38
CA VAL A 163 12.31 21.50 5.28
C VAL A 163 10.84 21.85 5.12
N MET A 164 10.35 21.90 3.89
CA MET A 164 8.94 22.13 3.59
C MET A 164 8.06 20.99 4.12
N LYS A 165 8.51 19.73 4.00
CA LYS A 165 7.81 18.55 4.57
C LYS A 165 7.60 18.67 6.08
N ARG A 166 8.63 19.09 6.83
CA ARG A 166 8.56 19.24 8.30
C ARG A 166 7.65 20.40 8.73
N ARG A 167 7.61 21.48 7.97
CA ARG A 167 6.89 22.70 8.35
C ARG A 167 5.44 22.73 7.88
N PHE A 168 5.12 22.16 6.73
CA PHE A 168 3.82 22.26 6.07
C PHE A 168 3.14 20.88 5.82
N GLY A 169 3.77 19.77 6.21
CA GLY A 169 3.19 18.43 6.08
C GLY A 169 2.74 18.14 4.64
N TRP A 170 1.50 17.68 4.46
CA TRP A 170 0.93 17.33 3.16
C TRP A 170 0.89 18.50 2.16
N MET A 171 0.81 19.75 2.63
CA MET A 171 0.80 20.92 1.74
C MET A 171 2.07 21.05 0.90
N ALA A 172 3.20 20.50 1.36
CA ALA A 172 4.45 20.50 0.61
C ALA A 172 4.35 19.68 -0.71
N TYR A 173 3.39 18.78 -0.79
CA TYR A 173 3.16 17.92 -1.97
C TYR A 173 2.18 18.52 -2.98
N VAL A 174 1.36 19.49 -2.59
CA VAL A 174 0.35 20.11 -3.48
C VAL A 174 1.02 20.71 -4.73
N GLY A 175 2.12 21.43 -4.56
CA GLY A 175 2.83 22.06 -5.68
C GLY A 175 3.41 21.05 -6.68
N PRO A 176 4.16 20.03 -6.25
CA PRO A 176 4.63 18.94 -7.11
C PRO A 176 3.49 18.20 -7.82
N ILE A 177 2.43 17.80 -7.11
CA ILE A 177 1.25 17.12 -7.70
C ILE A 177 0.59 18.01 -8.75
N LEU A 178 0.33 19.27 -8.45
CA LEU A 178 -0.26 20.21 -9.42
C LEU A 178 0.63 20.42 -10.65
N ARG A 179 1.95 20.47 -10.47
CA ARG A 179 2.89 20.57 -11.61
C ARG A 179 2.84 19.34 -12.50
N SER A 180 2.71 18.16 -11.92
CA SER A 180 2.53 16.93 -12.67
C SER A 180 1.23 16.92 -13.46
N LEU A 181 0.12 17.24 -12.83
CA LEU A 181 -1.20 17.26 -13.46
C LEU A 181 -1.32 18.28 -14.62
N VAL A 182 -0.34 19.17 -14.73
CA VAL A 182 -0.23 20.16 -15.84
C VAL A 182 0.64 19.65 -16.97
N ARG A 183 1.45 18.61 -16.75
CA ARG A 183 2.21 17.98 -17.84
C ARG A 183 1.23 17.43 -18.88
N LYS A 184 1.55 17.62 -20.17
CA LYS A 184 0.67 17.23 -21.29
C LYS A 184 0.60 15.73 -21.56
N THR A 185 1.25 14.90 -20.74
CA THR A 185 1.19 13.44 -20.88
C THR A 185 -0.16 12.93 -20.38
N SER A 186 -1.07 12.66 -21.31
CA SER A 186 -2.31 11.96 -21.05
C SER A 186 -2.38 10.75 -21.98
N HIS A 187 -2.97 9.67 -21.48
CA HIS A 187 -3.11 8.42 -22.21
C HIS A 187 -4.57 8.23 -22.59
N GLN A 188 -4.83 7.85 -23.84
CA GLN A 188 -6.15 7.35 -24.22
C GLN A 188 -6.39 6.06 -23.44
N THR A 189 -7.39 6.09 -22.59
CA THR A 189 -7.66 5.05 -21.64
C THR A 189 -9.10 4.58 -21.76
N ARG A 190 -9.27 3.27 -21.74
CA ARG A 190 -10.56 2.61 -21.58
C ARG A 190 -10.50 1.87 -20.24
N TYR A 191 -11.41 2.17 -19.32
CA TYR A 191 -11.46 1.45 -18.04
C TYR A 191 -12.90 1.08 -17.68
N SER A 192 -13.07 -0.03 -17.00
CA SER A 192 -14.35 -0.50 -16.47
C SER A 192 -14.22 -0.84 -15.00
N LEU A 193 -15.30 -0.66 -14.26
CA LEU A 193 -15.45 -0.95 -12.85
C LEU A 193 -16.48 -2.07 -12.71
N ASP A 194 -16.15 -3.16 -12.03
CA ASP A 194 -17.02 -4.32 -11.78
C ASP A 194 -17.74 -4.85 -13.03
N GLY A 195 -17.03 -4.87 -14.16
CA GLY A 195 -17.57 -5.35 -15.43
C GLY A 195 -18.63 -4.42 -16.07
N ALA A 196 -18.84 -3.22 -15.53
CA ALA A 196 -19.74 -2.23 -16.11
C ALA A 196 -19.26 -1.73 -17.50
N GLN A 197 -20.10 -0.96 -18.18
CA GLN A 197 -19.75 -0.39 -19.49
C GLN A 197 -18.46 0.42 -19.41
N PRO A 198 -17.50 0.21 -20.32
CA PRO A 198 -16.23 0.89 -20.29
C PRO A 198 -16.36 2.42 -20.45
N ILE A 199 -15.65 3.13 -19.60
CA ILE A 199 -15.51 4.58 -19.66
C ILE A 199 -14.28 4.91 -20.50
N LEU A 200 -14.49 5.74 -21.53
CA LEU A 200 -13.42 6.21 -22.42
C LEU A 200 -12.99 7.62 -22.03
N GLY A 201 -11.69 7.87 -22.03
CA GLY A 201 -11.20 9.21 -21.77
C GLY A 201 -9.69 9.35 -21.89
N GLN A 202 -9.24 10.58 -21.98
CA GLN A 202 -7.82 10.90 -21.83
C GLN A 202 -7.49 11.10 -20.35
N LEU A 203 -6.83 10.12 -19.75
CA LEU A 203 -6.42 10.18 -18.36
C LEU A 203 -4.95 10.60 -18.24
N HIS A 204 -4.71 11.52 -17.31
CA HIS A 204 -3.39 11.84 -16.82
C HIS A 204 -2.97 10.84 -15.72
N THR A 205 -3.92 10.45 -14.87
CA THR A 205 -3.68 9.63 -13.69
C THR A 205 -4.84 8.64 -13.49
N LEU A 206 -4.50 7.41 -13.18
CA LEU A 206 -5.42 6.42 -12.62
C LEU A 206 -4.76 5.76 -11.41
N ILE A 207 -5.42 5.82 -10.28
CA ILE A 207 -5.01 5.18 -9.03
C ILE A 207 -6.11 4.21 -8.61
N VAL A 208 -5.72 2.99 -8.32
CA VAL A 208 -6.56 1.95 -7.73
C VAL A 208 -5.98 1.65 -6.36
N GLY A 209 -6.64 2.11 -5.31
CA GLY A 209 -6.12 2.09 -3.96
C GLY A 209 -6.93 1.20 -3.03
N ASN A 210 -6.23 0.46 -2.21
CA ASN A 210 -6.75 -0.31 -1.09
C ASN A 210 -6.64 0.46 0.23
N SER A 211 -5.94 1.60 0.20
CA SER A 211 -5.68 2.45 1.36
C SER A 211 -5.48 3.89 0.95
N GLY A 212 -5.92 4.81 1.79
CA GLY A 212 -6.06 6.21 1.42
C GLY A 212 -4.83 7.09 1.63
N THR A 213 -3.96 6.74 2.58
CA THR A 213 -2.88 7.62 3.03
C THR A 213 -1.55 7.27 2.40
N VAL A 214 -0.93 8.24 1.77
CA VAL A 214 0.44 8.15 1.23
C VAL A 214 1.44 8.90 2.12
N THR A 215 2.65 9.10 1.63
CA THR A 215 3.74 9.76 2.35
C THR A 215 3.30 11.10 2.96
N ALA A 216 3.84 11.42 4.14
CA ALA A 216 3.55 12.63 4.93
C ALA A 216 2.08 12.81 5.35
N GLY A 217 1.30 11.74 5.39
CA GLY A 217 -0.09 11.79 5.83
C GLY A 217 -1.06 12.39 4.81
N LEU A 218 -0.64 12.55 3.55
CA LEU A 218 -1.51 13.00 2.49
C LEU A 218 -2.54 11.91 2.17
N LYS A 219 -3.83 12.22 2.32
CA LYS A 219 -4.93 11.34 1.93
C LYS A 219 -5.29 11.60 0.48
N LEU A 220 -4.97 10.66 -0.41
CA LEU A 220 -5.37 10.69 -1.82
C LEU A 220 -6.72 10.00 -2.06
N LEU A 221 -7.06 9.02 -1.23
CA LEU A 221 -8.30 8.26 -1.33
C LEU A 221 -8.94 8.30 0.06
N PRO A 222 -9.74 9.32 0.35
CA PRO A 222 -10.19 9.62 1.72
C PRO A 222 -11.13 8.56 2.32
N ASP A 223 -11.88 7.85 1.47
CA ASP A 223 -12.85 6.85 1.90
C ASP A 223 -12.27 5.43 1.91
N ALA A 224 -11.03 5.24 1.40
CA ALA A 224 -10.41 3.95 1.27
C ALA A 224 -10.20 3.26 2.63
N ARG A 225 -10.61 2.01 2.69
CA ARG A 225 -10.52 1.13 3.86
C ARG A 225 -9.80 -0.15 3.49
N LEU A 226 -8.97 -0.63 4.39
CA LEU A 226 -8.19 -1.84 4.18
C LEU A 226 -9.01 -3.14 4.34
N ASP A 227 -10.30 -3.08 4.68
CA ASP A 227 -11.09 -4.21 5.16
C ASP A 227 -12.55 -4.23 4.68
N ASP A 228 -12.88 -3.54 3.59
CA ASP A 228 -14.26 -3.47 3.07
C ASP A 228 -14.47 -4.25 1.76
N GLY A 229 -13.42 -4.90 1.25
CA GLY A 229 -13.48 -5.68 0.01
C GLY A 229 -13.59 -4.84 -1.25
N MET A 230 -13.26 -3.55 -1.17
CA MET A 230 -13.38 -2.60 -2.28
C MET A 230 -12.08 -1.83 -2.51
N PHE A 231 -11.84 -1.44 -3.74
CA PHE A 231 -10.86 -0.41 -4.08
C PHE A 231 -11.54 0.94 -4.18
N ASP A 232 -10.79 1.97 -3.83
CA ASP A 232 -11.10 3.34 -4.20
C ASP A 232 -10.34 3.71 -5.47
N VAL A 233 -11.08 4.10 -6.51
CA VAL A 233 -10.54 4.40 -7.83
C VAL A 233 -10.57 5.90 -8.07
N LEU A 234 -9.41 6.50 -8.30
CA LEU A 234 -9.27 7.90 -8.66
C LEU A 234 -8.75 8.04 -10.09
N ALA A 235 -9.60 8.50 -11.00
CA ALA A 235 -9.23 8.83 -12.36
C ALA A 235 -9.20 10.35 -12.56
N ILE A 236 -8.08 10.88 -13.02
CA ILE A 236 -7.87 12.30 -13.27
C ILE A 236 -7.64 12.50 -14.75
N ARG A 237 -8.52 13.27 -15.39
CA ARG A 237 -8.37 13.71 -16.77
C ARG A 237 -7.37 14.86 -16.86
N SER A 238 -6.88 15.15 -18.06
CA SER A 238 -6.03 16.32 -18.30
C SER A 238 -6.73 17.59 -17.79
N MET A 239 -6.12 18.26 -16.81
CA MET A 239 -6.73 19.41 -16.13
C MET A 239 -6.50 20.71 -16.91
N ARG A 240 -7.59 21.45 -17.15
CA ARG A 240 -7.52 22.85 -17.59
C ARG A 240 -7.18 23.75 -16.38
N PRO A 241 -6.64 24.96 -16.57
CA PRO A 241 -6.31 25.87 -15.47
C PRO A 241 -7.46 26.15 -14.49
N ARG A 242 -8.70 26.15 -14.99
CA ARG A 242 -9.91 26.35 -14.18
C ARG A 242 -10.20 25.16 -13.23
N ASP A 243 -9.81 23.95 -13.63
CA ASP A 243 -10.09 22.72 -12.87
C ASP A 243 -9.15 22.56 -11.66
N ARG A 244 -8.03 23.30 -11.65
CA ARG A 244 -7.04 23.29 -10.56
C ARG A 244 -7.65 23.70 -9.21
N ARG A 245 -8.53 24.70 -9.20
CA ARG A 245 -9.19 25.16 -7.96
C ARG A 245 -10.07 24.05 -7.38
N THR A 246 -10.77 23.31 -8.24
CA THR A 246 -11.60 22.16 -7.82
C THR A 246 -10.73 21.06 -7.25
N PHE A 247 -9.61 20.75 -7.89
CA PHE A 247 -8.66 19.75 -7.39
C PHE A 247 -8.03 20.14 -6.04
N ILE A 248 -7.59 21.41 -5.89
CA ILE A 248 -7.03 21.91 -4.61
C ILE A 248 -8.07 21.85 -3.50
N ARG A 249 -9.32 22.24 -3.80
CA ARG A 249 -10.43 22.15 -2.86
C ARG A 249 -10.68 20.69 -2.46
N TRP A 250 -10.73 19.81 -3.44
CA TRP A 250 -10.86 18.37 -3.24
C TRP A 250 -9.74 17.85 -2.33
N LEU A 251 -8.49 18.11 -2.68
CA LEU A 251 -7.33 17.66 -1.88
C LEU A 251 -7.33 18.24 -0.46
N GLY A 252 -7.75 19.49 -0.27
CA GLY A 252 -7.89 20.11 1.04
C GLY A 252 -8.99 19.47 1.88
N GLN A 253 -10.12 19.16 1.28
CA GLN A 253 -11.24 18.49 1.94
C GLN A 253 -10.89 17.07 2.36
N SER A 254 -10.14 16.32 1.52
CA SER A 254 -9.72 14.95 1.83
C SER A 254 -8.85 14.82 3.08
N GLN A 255 -8.28 15.92 3.58
CA GLN A 255 -7.50 15.94 4.82
C GLN A 255 -8.35 16.08 6.09
N GLY A 256 -9.63 16.39 5.99
CA GLY A 256 -10.56 16.54 7.11
C GLY A 256 -11.18 15.23 7.58
N ALA A 257 -11.59 15.15 8.86
CA ALA A 257 -12.08 13.92 9.50
C ALA A 257 -13.52 13.53 9.14
N ALA A 258 -14.24 14.29 8.34
CA ALA A 258 -15.62 13.97 7.93
C ALA A 258 -15.92 14.70 6.63
N THR A 259 -15.76 14.04 5.53
CA THR A 259 -16.21 14.60 4.26
C THR A 259 -17.17 13.62 3.61
N ILE A 260 -18.47 13.99 3.62
CA ILE A 260 -19.45 13.38 2.74
C ILE A 260 -19.10 13.85 1.33
N TRP A 261 -18.51 12.96 0.56
CA TRP A 261 -18.19 13.24 -0.84
C TRP A 261 -19.51 13.33 -1.62
N PRO A 262 -19.69 14.35 -2.46
CA PRO A 262 -20.62 14.17 -3.55
C PRO A 262 -20.05 13.03 -4.39
N HIS A 263 -20.73 11.89 -4.45
CA HIS A 263 -20.48 10.90 -5.48
C HIS A 263 -20.44 11.66 -6.81
N VAL A 264 -19.26 11.81 -7.37
CA VAL A 264 -19.14 12.41 -8.70
C VAL A 264 -19.64 11.32 -9.62
N ASP A 265 -20.89 11.46 -10.04
CA ASP A 265 -21.54 10.54 -10.97
C ASP A 265 -20.59 10.29 -12.16
N PRO A 266 -20.15 9.05 -12.39
CA PRO A 266 -19.25 8.71 -13.49
C PRO A 266 -19.84 9.06 -14.86
N THR A 267 -21.16 9.23 -14.94
CA THR A 267 -21.89 9.57 -16.17
C THR A 267 -21.89 11.06 -16.50
N THR A 268 -21.51 11.94 -15.57
CA THR A 268 -21.34 13.35 -15.88
C THR A 268 -20.07 13.56 -16.72
N THR A 269 -20.24 13.50 -18.02
CA THR A 269 -19.25 13.66 -19.10
C THR A 269 -18.55 15.04 -19.12
N GLY A 270 -18.05 15.53 -18.00
CA GLY A 270 -17.42 16.86 -17.93
C GLY A 270 -16.48 17.10 -16.78
N GLY A 271 -16.43 16.23 -15.77
CA GLY A 271 -15.55 16.40 -14.60
C GLY A 271 -14.09 16.04 -14.88
N ALA A 272 -13.14 16.85 -14.36
CA ALA A 272 -11.71 16.53 -14.42
C ALA A 272 -11.32 15.35 -13.50
N LEU A 273 -12.17 15.02 -12.54
CA LEU A 273 -11.99 13.99 -11.52
C LEU A 273 -13.14 13.00 -11.57
N HIS A 274 -12.81 11.71 -11.51
CA HIS A 274 -13.77 10.64 -11.27
C HIS A 274 -13.26 9.84 -10.06
N TYR A 275 -14.11 9.73 -9.04
CA TYR A 275 -13.86 8.93 -7.84
C TYR A 275 -14.98 7.92 -7.68
N ALA A 276 -14.64 6.65 -7.51
CA ALA A 276 -15.60 5.57 -7.39
C ALA A 276 -15.02 4.42 -6.56
N GLN A 277 -15.86 3.52 -6.08
CA GLN A 277 -15.44 2.26 -5.47
C GLN A 277 -15.77 1.08 -6.40
N ALA A 278 -14.91 0.07 -6.40
CA ALA A 278 -15.09 -1.15 -7.19
C ALA A 278 -14.27 -2.30 -6.60
N ALA A 279 -14.75 -3.54 -6.72
CA ALA A 279 -13.98 -4.73 -6.35
C ALA A 279 -13.02 -5.17 -7.48
N THR A 280 -13.36 -4.83 -8.73
CA THR A 280 -12.52 -5.12 -9.90
C THR A 280 -12.41 -3.90 -10.82
N VAL A 281 -11.23 -3.69 -11.38
CA VAL A 281 -10.98 -2.61 -12.34
C VAL A 281 -10.19 -3.19 -13.52
N SER A 282 -10.68 -2.98 -14.74
CA SER A 282 -9.95 -3.33 -15.96
C SER A 282 -9.58 -2.07 -16.73
N VAL A 283 -8.35 -2.00 -17.20
CA VAL A 283 -7.79 -0.81 -17.85
C VAL A 283 -7.05 -1.20 -19.12
N SER A 284 -7.32 -0.51 -20.22
CA SER A 284 -6.56 -0.63 -21.46
C SER A 284 -6.13 0.75 -21.95
N LEU A 285 -4.90 0.84 -22.45
CA LEU A 285 -4.30 2.07 -22.94
C LEU A 285 -3.83 1.85 -24.40
N ASP A 286 -3.94 2.87 -25.23
CA ASP A 286 -3.48 2.83 -26.63
C ASP A 286 -1.95 2.85 -26.72
N ALA A 287 -1.28 3.44 -25.74
CA ALA A 287 0.17 3.46 -25.59
C ALA A 287 0.54 3.19 -24.13
N GLY A 288 1.67 2.54 -23.90
CA GLY A 288 2.12 2.18 -22.56
C GLY A 288 2.26 3.37 -21.61
N ALA A 289 1.67 3.26 -20.43
CA ALA A 289 1.87 4.19 -19.33
C ALA A 289 2.77 3.57 -18.26
N MET A 290 3.60 4.39 -17.61
CA MET A 290 4.45 3.93 -16.51
C MET A 290 3.61 3.64 -15.27
N PHE A 291 3.44 2.37 -14.95
CA PHE A 291 2.71 1.89 -13.77
C PHE A 291 3.65 1.69 -12.59
N GLN A 292 3.08 1.80 -11.41
CA GLN A 292 3.72 1.48 -10.14
C GLN A 292 2.75 0.72 -9.22
N ALA A 293 3.29 -0.01 -8.22
CA ALA A 293 2.55 -0.62 -7.13
C ALA A 293 3.33 -0.41 -5.82
N ASP A 294 2.68 0.20 -4.82
CA ASP A 294 3.27 0.56 -3.52
C ASP A 294 4.61 1.31 -3.62
N GLY A 295 4.80 2.09 -4.70
CA GLY A 295 6.00 2.86 -4.97
C GLY A 295 7.06 2.14 -5.80
N ASP A 296 6.89 0.86 -6.13
CA ASP A 296 7.81 0.14 -7.03
C ASP A 296 7.35 0.24 -8.49
N ALA A 297 8.28 0.58 -9.38
CA ALA A 297 7.99 0.71 -10.80
C ALA A 297 7.72 -0.65 -11.45
N ILE A 298 6.64 -0.73 -12.23
CA ILE A 298 6.28 -1.92 -13.01
C ILE A 298 6.79 -1.79 -14.46
N GLY A 299 6.80 -0.59 -15.02
CA GLY A 299 7.15 -0.31 -16.41
C GLY A 299 5.97 0.18 -17.24
N ALA A 300 6.16 0.23 -18.56
CA ALA A 300 5.15 0.70 -19.50
C ALA A 300 4.08 -0.39 -19.72
N VAL A 301 2.88 -0.18 -19.19
CA VAL A 301 1.75 -1.11 -19.20
C VAL A 301 0.70 -0.64 -20.19
N VAL A 302 0.19 -1.56 -21.02
CA VAL A 302 -0.89 -1.31 -21.99
C VAL A 302 -2.22 -1.93 -21.56
N HIS A 303 -2.18 -2.92 -20.67
CA HIS A 303 -3.38 -3.53 -20.09
C HIS A 303 -3.15 -3.92 -18.63
N ALA A 304 -4.14 -3.67 -17.79
CA ALA A 304 -4.09 -3.95 -16.37
C ALA A 304 -5.46 -4.38 -15.83
N ASP A 305 -5.50 -5.48 -15.10
CA ASP A 305 -6.66 -5.96 -14.37
C ASP A 305 -6.35 -5.96 -12.88
N PHE A 306 -7.20 -5.28 -12.11
CA PHE A 306 -7.12 -5.20 -10.66
C PHE A 306 -8.26 -5.98 -10.05
N ARG A 307 -7.98 -6.72 -9.00
CA ARG A 307 -9.00 -7.37 -8.17
C ARG A 307 -8.60 -7.32 -6.69
N VAL A 308 -9.58 -7.14 -5.83
CA VAL A 308 -9.38 -7.21 -4.38
C VAL A 308 -9.47 -8.66 -3.92
N LEU A 309 -8.59 -9.05 -3.01
CA LEU A 309 -8.69 -10.26 -2.22
C LEU A 309 -9.12 -9.85 -0.81
N ALA A 310 -10.42 -9.93 -0.56
CA ALA A 310 -11.01 -9.47 0.70
C ALA A 310 -10.53 -10.32 1.88
N GLY A 311 -10.12 -9.67 2.97
CA GLY A 311 -9.67 -10.30 4.21
C GLY A 311 -8.49 -11.26 4.03
N ALA A 312 -7.68 -11.08 2.99
CA ALA A 312 -6.70 -12.08 2.56
C ALA A 312 -5.54 -12.28 3.55
N ILE A 313 -5.27 -11.33 4.43
CA ILE A 313 -4.19 -11.42 5.41
C ILE A 313 -4.65 -10.93 6.78
N VAL A 314 -4.21 -11.62 7.85
CA VAL A 314 -4.47 -11.21 9.23
C VAL A 314 -3.27 -10.44 9.75
N VAL A 315 -3.42 -9.15 10.06
CA VAL A 315 -2.33 -8.28 10.53
C VAL A 315 -2.57 -7.90 11.99
N ARG A 316 -1.51 -7.90 12.80
CA ARG A 316 -1.56 -7.39 14.18
C ARG A 316 -1.40 -5.89 14.21
N THR A 317 -2.36 -5.20 14.83
CA THR A 317 -2.45 -3.75 14.93
C THR A 317 -2.51 -3.30 16.38
N GLY A 318 -2.21 -2.02 16.64
CA GLY A 318 -2.55 -1.39 17.91
C GLY A 318 -4.07 -1.29 18.02
N GLY A 319 -4.64 -1.69 19.16
CA GLY A 319 -6.07 -1.51 19.48
C GLY A 319 -6.46 -0.06 19.58
#